data_2572af848d64c789f0c7ff2ab1247ae7
#
_entry.id   2572af848d64c789f0c7ff2ab1247ae7
#
_cell.length_a   1.000
_cell.length_b   1.000
_cell.length_c   1.000
_cell.angle_alpha   90.00
_cell.angle_beta   90.00
_cell.angle_gamma   90.00
#
_symmetry.space_group_name_H-M   'P 1'
#
loop_
_entity.id
_entity.type
_entity.pdbx_description
1 polymer ?
#
loop_
_entity_poly.entity_id
_entity_poly.type
_entity_poly.pdbx_seq_one_letter_code
_entity_poly.pdbx_strand_id
1 'polypeptide(L)'
;LFEVKDNTRTLKFSGKLLSESSSWRRGSNRWIEFSLYKTDNGSYILSRIGVSLIFHGAACPLVKRYGLSEVNASILSKDAIPCEECEPSKSAVLVFPEKYRHWAQVSDDPNAVLDALYKYDQGGARYLTKVADRLLEVAADEDKGIESVYRIELIP
;
A
#
# COMPACT_ATOMS: atom_id res chain seq x y z
N LEU A 1 -16.62 11.98 2.37
CA LEU A 1 -15.43 12.41 1.61
C LEU A 1 -14.20 11.64 2.07
N PHE A 2 -13.54 10.99 1.13
CA PHE A 2 -12.30 10.24 1.38
C PHE A 2 -11.08 11.02 0.93
N GLU A 3 -9.96 10.73 1.58
CA GLU A 3 -8.64 11.22 1.17
C GLU A 3 -7.68 10.05 1.07
N VAL A 4 -6.93 9.97 -0.04
CA VAL A 4 -5.81 9.06 -0.19
C VAL A 4 -4.60 9.83 -0.70
N LYS A 5 -3.42 9.33 -0.39
CA LYS A 5 -2.17 9.94 -0.86
C LYS A 5 -1.57 9.12 -2.00
N ASP A 6 -1.08 9.83 -3.00
CA ASP A 6 -0.28 9.30 -4.08
C ASP A 6 1.05 10.05 -4.10
N ASN A 7 2.07 9.50 -3.42
CA ASN A 7 3.32 10.19 -3.12
C ASN A 7 3.04 11.53 -2.40
N THR A 8 3.31 12.66 -3.04
CA THR A 8 3.09 13.99 -2.48
C THR A 8 1.71 14.57 -2.78
N ARG A 9 0.93 13.92 -3.67
CA ARG A 9 -0.41 14.37 -4.02
C ARG A 9 -1.44 13.83 -3.02
N THR A 10 -2.46 14.62 -2.78
CA THR A 10 -3.65 14.19 -2.03
C THR A 10 -4.83 14.10 -2.99
N LEU A 11 -5.47 12.94 -3.06
CA LEU A 11 -6.68 12.72 -3.82
C LEU A 11 -7.88 12.78 -2.87
N LYS A 12 -8.82 13.66 -3.18
CA LYS A 12 -10.08 13.81 -2.43
C LYS A 12 -11.25 13.43 -3.32
N PHE A 13 -12.15 12.61 -2.81
CA PHE A 13 -13.28 12.12 -3.59
C PHE A 13 -14.44 11.70 -2.71
N SER A 14 -15.62 11.68 -3.28
CA SER A 14 -16.82 11.09 -2.70
C SER A 14 -17.08 9.74 -3.35
N GLY A 15 -17.53 8.78 -2.57
CA GLY A 15 -17.77 7.43 -3.02
C GLY A 15 -17.90 6.46 -1.87
N LYS A 16 -17.52 5.21 -2.10
CA LYS A 16 -17.56 4.17 -1.07
C LYS A 16 -16.30 3.33 -1.08
N LEU A 17 -15.93 2.81 0.09
CA LEU A 17 -14.91 1.80 0.23
C LEU A 17 -15.50 0.46 -0.19
N LEU A 18 -14.92 -0.17 -1.22
CA LEU A 18 -15.33 -1.50 -1.66
C LEU A 18 -14.66 -2.59 -0.85
N SER A 19 -13.38 -2.41 -0.54
CA SER A 19 -12.57 -3.42 0.13
C SER A 19 -11.30 -2.82 0.67
N GLU A 20 -10.77 -3.44 1.70
CA GLU A 20 -9.42 -3.18 2.20
C GLU A 20 -8.78 -4.48 2.66
N SER A 21 -7.47 -4.58 2.54
CA SER A 21 -6.71 -5.74 3.01
C SER A 21 -5.30 -5.34 3.41
N SER A 22 -4.69 -6.14 4.27
CA SER A 22 -3.35 -5.91 4.78
C SER A 22 -2.56 -7.20 4.77
N SER A 23 -1.28 -7.11 4.43
CA SER A 23 -0.34 -8.23 4.55
C SER A 23 0.24 -8.36 5.95
N TRP A 24 -0.20 -7.51 6.90
CA TRP A 24 0.27 -7.58 8.27
C TRP A 24 0.02 -8.95 8.89
N ARG A 25 1.01 -9.46 9.59
CA ARG A 25 0.94 -10.66 10.42
C ARG A 25 1.65 -10.37 11.74
N ARG A 26 1.32 -11.14 12.76
CA ARG A 26 2.04 -11.06 14.03
C ARG A 26 3.54 -11.23 13.79
N GLY A 27 4.34 -10.27 14.28
CA GLY A 27 5.79 -10.23 14.08
C GLY A 27 6.25 -9.55 12.79
N SER A 28 5.32 -9.05 11.96
CA SER A 28 5.70 -8.26 10.78
C SER A 28 6.39 -6.96 11.18
N ASN A 29 7.50 -6.64 10.53
CA ASN A 29 8.17 -5.35 10.65
C ASN A 29 7.97 -4.45 9.42
N ARG A 30 7.48 -5.02 8.32
CA ARG A 30 7.06 -4.33 7.10
C ARG A 30 5.82 -5.03 6.54
N TRP A 31 4.89 -4.25 6.02
CA TRP A 31 3.73 -4.80 5.34
C TRP A 31 3.11 -3.79 4.38
N ILE A 32 2.12 -4.22 3.64
CA ILE A 32 1.39 -3.40 2.68
C ILE A 32 -0.09 -3.38 3.08
N GLU A 33 -0.69 -2.20 3.04
CA GLU A 33 -2.12 -2.00 3.20
C GLU A 33 -2.71 -1.55 1.86
N PHE A 34 -3.75 -2.24 1.39
CA PHE A 34 -4.52 -1.87 0.22
C PHE A 34 -5.92 -1.40 0.60
N SER A 35 -6.41 -0.40 -0.12
CA SER A 35 -7.83 0.01 -0.07
C SER A 35 -8.30 0.26 -1.49
N LEU A 36 -9.49 -0.24 -1.81
CA LEU A 36 -10.13 -0.04 -3.11
C LEU A 36 -11.45 0.67 -2.92
N TYR A 37 -11.60 1.80 -3.59
CA TYR A 37 -12.79 2.65 -3.54
C TYR A 37 -13.43 2.73 -4.91
N LYS A 38 -14.73 3.00 -4.90
CA LYS A 38 -15.46 3.44 -6.09
C LYS A 38 -16.02 4.84 -5.85
N THR A 39 -15.70 5.76 -6.74
CA THR A 39 -16.22 7.15 -6.64
C THR A 39 -17.69 7.20 -7.05
N ASP A 40 -18.36 8.27 -6.69
CA ASP A 40 -19.76 8.50 -7.10
C ASP A 40 -19.93 8.54 -8.63
N ASN A 41 -18.89 8.91 -9.36
CA ASN A 41 -18.88 8.91 -10.82
C ASN A 41 -18.49 7.57 -11.45
N GLY A 42 -18.24 6.54 -10.63
CA GLY A 42 -17.95 5.19 -11.11
C GLY A 42 -16.48 4.89 -11.39
N SER A 43 -15.56 5.80 -11.06
CA SER A 43 -14.13 5.54 -11.15
C SER A 43 -13.64 4.68 -9.96
N TYR A 44 -12.56 3.94 -10.18
CA TYR A 44 -11.91 3.17 -9.14
C TYR A 44 -10.68 3.91 -8.62
N ILE A 45 -10.50 3.91 -7.32
CA ILE A 45 -9.27 4.41 -6.68
C ILE A 45 -8.67 3.27 -5.88
N LEU A 46 -7.48 2.84 -6.30
CA LEU A 46 -6.68 1.84 -5.60
C LEU A 46 -5.58 2.55 -4.84
N SER A 47 -5.58 2.40 -3.53
CA SER A 47 -4.56 2.95 -2.63
C SER A 47 -3.68 1.84 -2.10
N ARG A 48 -2.38 2.07 -2.10
CA ARG A 48 -1.38 1.18 -1.49
C ARG A 48 -0.51 1.99 -0.55
N ILE A 49 -0.36 1.50 0.67
CA ILE A 49 0.49 2.10 1.70
C ILE A 49 1.53 1.07 2.12
N GLY A 50 2.80 1.41 1.99
CA GLY A 50 3.90 0.65 2.60
C GLY A 50 4.09 1.10 4.04
N VAL A 51 4.01 0.17 4.98
CA VAL A 51 4.18 0.41 6.42
C VAL A 51 5.48 -0.25 6.89
N SER A 52 6.21 0.40 7.78
CA SER A 52 7.46 -0.12 8.32
C SER A 52 7.63 0.26 9.78
N LEU A 53 8.12 -0.68 10.58
CA LEU A 53 8.55 -0.47 11.96
C LEU A 53 10.07 -0.25 12.05
N ILE A 54 10.75 -0.11 10.93
CA ILE A 54 12.20 0.08 10.87
C ILE A 54 12.50 1.56 11.04
N PHE A 55 13.34 1.90 12.01
CA PHE A 55 13.77 3.27 12.23
C PHE A 55 15.20 3.50 11.73
N HIS A 56 15.50 4.74 11.38
CA HIS A 56 16.73 5.14 10.70
C HIS A 56 17.41 6.28 11.43
N GLY A 57 18.72 6.41 11.22
CA GLY A 57 19.39 7.69 11.49
C GLY A 57 19.07 8.71 10.40
N ALA A 58 19.08 9.99 10.72
CA ALA A 58 18.71 11.06 9.78
C ALA A 58 19.56 11.08 8.49
N ALA A 59 20.80 10.58 8.54
CA ALA A 59 21.70 10.51 7.39
C ALA A 59 21.51 9.27 6.51
N CYS A 60 20.59 8.39 6.87
CA CYS A 60 20.36 7.17 6.09
C CYS A 60 19.89 7.51 4.67
N PRO A 61 20.46 6.87 3.61
CA PRO A 61 20.03 7.11 2.23
C PRO A 61 18.52 6.89 2.00
N LEU A 62 17.91 5.96 2.74
CA LEU A 62 16.47 5.70 2.64
C LEU A 62 15.62 6.86 3.12
N VAL A 63 16.09 7.64 4.09
CA VAL A 63 15.40 8.85 4.56
C VAL A 63 15.22 9.85 3.43
N LYS A 64 16.27 10.09 2.66
CA LYS A 64 16.22 11.00 1.49
C LYS A 64 15.37 10.42 0.37
N ARG A 65 15.51 9.13 0.09
CA ARG A 65 14.79 8.46 -1.00
C ARG A 65 13.27 8.53 -0.83
N TYR A 66 12.78 8.36 0.39
CA TYR A 66 11.34 8.30 0.69
C TYR A 66 10.79 9.56 1.35
N GLY A 67 11.61 10.61 1.53
CA GLY A 67 11.16 11.85 2.16
C GLY A 67 10.65 11.68 3.59
N LEU A 68 11.30 10.83 4.37
CA LEU A 68 10.87 10.49 5.72
C LEU A 68 11.07 11.64 6.69
N SER A 69 10.12 11.83 7.62
CA SER A 69 10.17 12.86 8.63
C SER A 69 10.86 12.38 9.90
N GLU A 70 11.52 13.30 10.59
CA GLU A 70 12.13 13.04 11.89
C GLU A 70 11.07 12.80 12.96
N VAL A 71 11.36 11.88 13.89
CA VAL A 71 10.50 11.58 15.03
C VAL A 71 11.32 11.54 16.31
N ASN A 72 10.65 11.78 17.44
CA ASN A 72 11.27 11.62 18.74
C ASN A 72 11.43 10.12 19.05
N ALA A 73 12.63 9.71 19.45
CA ALA A 73 12.94 8.33 19.82
C ALA A 73 12.03 7.78 20.94
N SER A 74 11.50 8.65 21.80
CA SER A 74 10.60 8.24 22.89
C SER A 74 9.25 7.70 22.43
N ILE A 75 8.84 7.96 21.17
CA ILE A 75 7.57 7.47 20.62
C ILE A 75 7.74 6.19 19.78
N LEU A 76 8.95 5.65 19.69
CA LEU A 76 9.19 4.41 18.97
C LEU A 76 8.42 3.25 19.61
N SER A 77 7.77 2.44 18.78
CA SER A 77 7.12 1.21 19.21
C SER A 77 8.14 0.23 19.81
N LYS A 78 7.67 -0.61 20.75
CA LYS A 78 8.49 -1.71 21.29
C LYS A 78 8.95 -2.69 20.20
N ASP A 79 8.19 -2.79 19.11
CA ASP A 79 8.47 -3.67 17.99
C ASP A 79 9.33 -3.00 16.92
N ALA A 80 9.74 -1.73 17.13
CA ALA A 80 10.61 -1.01 16.21
C ALA A 80 12.00 -1.63 16.18
N ILE A 81 12.53 -1.82 14.98
CA ILE A 81 13.86 -2.38 14.75
C ILE A 81 14.77 -1.37 14.03
N PRO A 82 16.07 -1.35 14.34
CA PRO A 82 16.99 -0.47 13.65
C PRO A 82 17.26 -0.89 12.21
N CYS A 83 17.45 0.10 11.34
CA CYS A 83 17.90 -0.14 9.98
C CYS A 83 19.34 -0.72 9.98
N GLU A 84 19.57 -1.77 9.21
CA GLU A 84 20.87 -2.41 9.11
C GLU A 84 21.90 -1.55 8.36
N GLU A 85 21.45 -0.69 7.45
CA GLU A 85 22.34 0.09 6.58
C GLU A 85 22.94 1.33 7.26
N CYS A 86 22.24 1.95 8.20
CA CYS A 86 22.62 3.25 8.74
C CYS A 86 23.06 3.25 10.21
N GLU A 87 23.00 2.13 10.91
CA GLU A 87 23.33 2.02 12.34
C GLU A 87 22.72 3.18 13.17
N PRO A 88 21.40 3.30 13.28
CA PRO A 88 20.74 4.49 13.86
C PRO A 88 21.07 4.75 15.32
N SER A 89 21.60 3.76 16.05
CA SER A 89 22.05 3.91 17.43
C SER A 89 23.18 4.94 17.59
N LYS A 90 23.90 5.23 16.51
CA LYS A 90 24.98 6.22 16.47
C LYS A 90 24.52 7.61 16.06
N SER A 91 23.22 7.78 15.72
CA SER A 91 22.67 9.03 15.26
C SER A 91 22.01 9.78 16.40
N ALA A 92 22.19 11.11 16.45
CA ALA A 92 21.51 11.98 17.41
C ALA A 92 20.03 12.18 17.07
N VAL A 93 19.67 12.03 15.78
CA VAL A 93 18.30 12.22 15.27
C VAL A 93 17.84 10.94 14.62
N LEU A 94 16.69 10.44 15.02
CA LEU A 94 16.08 9.23 14.48
C LEU A 94 14.88 9.56 13.60
N VAL A 95 14.64 8.71 12.61
CA VAL A 95 13.50 8.79 11.71
C VAL A 95 12.76 7.45 11.76
N PHE A 96 11.46 7.53 12.05
CA PHE A 96 10.62 6.34 12.16
C PHE A 96 9.43 6.43 11.20
N PRO A 97 9.55 5.87 10.01
CA PRO A 97 8.52 5.99 8.99
C PRO A 97 7.51 4.84 9.08
N GLU A 98 6.57 4.92 9.98
CA GLU A 98 5.53 3.89 10.09
C GLU A 98 4.75 3.73 8.78
N LYS A 99 4.26 4.85 8.20
CA LYS A 99 3.54 4.87 6.92
C LYS A 99 4.20 5.88 5.99
N TYR A 100 5.06 5.41 5.11
CA TYR A 100 5.88 6.31 4.30
C TYR A 100 5.74 6.17 2.80
N ARG A 101 5.34 5.01 2.29
CA ARG A 101 5.15 4.83 0.85
C ARG A 101 3.68 4.83 0.52
N HIS A 102 3.22 5.94 -0.05
CA HIS A 102 1.85 6.11 -0.50
C HIS A 102 1.81 6.09 -2.03
N TRP A 103 0.98 5.23 -2.57
CA TRP A 103 0.72 5.17 -4.00
C TRP A 103 -0.78 5.00 -4.22
N ALA A 104 -1.31 5.69 -5.22
CA ALA A 104 -2.70 5.54 -5.60
C ALA A 104 -2.85 5.62 -7.12
N GLN A 105 -3.86 4.92 -7.62
CA GLN A 105 -4.23 4.93 -9.03
C GLN A 105 -5.70 5.28 -9.14
N VAL A 106 -6.02 6.16 -10.08
CA VAL A 106 -7.40 6.46 -10.49
C VAL A 106 -7.63 5.84 -11.86
N SER A 107 -8.71 5.09 -12.03
CA SER A 107 -9.03 4.44 -13.29
C SER A 107 -10.54 4.26 -13.44
N ASP A 108 -11.03 4.39 -14.67
CA ASP A 108 -12.42 4.06 -15.01
C ASP A 108 -12.58 2.59 -15.41
N ASP A 109 -11.48 1.89 -15.65
CA ASP A 109 -11.46 0.50 -16.10
C ASP A 109 -11.10 -0.44 -14.96
N PRO A 110 -11.99 -1.40 -14.60
CA PRO A 110 -11.68 -2.39 -13.57
C PRO A 110 -10.48 -3.29 -13.95
N ASN A 111 -10.18 -3.49 -15.23
CA ASN A 111 -8.98 -4.21 -15.65
C ASN A 111 -7.70 -3.50 -15.20
N ALA A 112 -7.68 -2.17 -15.18
CA ALA A 112 -6.54 -1.41 -14.71
C ALA A 112 -6.26 -1.64 -13.22
N VAL A 113 -7.30 -1.91 -12.42
CA VAL A 113 -7.13 -2.28 -11.00
C VAL A 113 -6.40 -3.62 -10.88
N LEU A 114 -6.82 -4.62 -11.65
CA LEU A 114 -6.16 -5.93 -11.66
C LEU A 114 -4.71 -5.81 -12.12
N ASP A 115 -4.48 -5.11 -13.23
CA ASP A 115 -3.13 -4.93 -13.80
C ASP A 115 -2.17 -4.29 -12.80
N ALA A 116 -2.65 -3.34 -12.00
CA ALA A 116 -1.86 -2.70 -10.96
C ALA A 116 -1.51 -3.64 -9.79
N LEU A 117 -2.33 -4.66 -9.55
CA LEU A 117 -2.14 -5.62 -8.47
C LEU A 117 -1.32 -6.84 -8.89
N TYR A 118 -1.29 -7.17 -10.19
CA TYR A 118 -0.49 -8.29 -10.67
C TYR A 118 1.00 -8.07 -10.44
N LYS A 119 1.65 -9.14 -10.02
CA LYS A 119 3.11 -9.24 -9.97
C LYS A 119 3.59 -10.30 -10.95
N TYR A 120 4.87 -10.26 -11.28
CA TYR A 120 5.49 -11.19 -12.22
C TYR A 120 6.61 -11.94 -11.51
N ASP A 121 6.66 -13.25 -11.70
CA ASP A 121 7.75 -14.08 -11.19
C ASP A 121 8.98 -13.96 -12.11
N GLN A 122 10.05 -14.69 -11.78
CA GLN A 122 11.29 -14.67 -12.58
C GLN A 122 11.11 -15.21 -14.00
N GLY A 123 10.14 -16.10 -14.21
CA GLY A 123 9.80 -16.65 -15.51
C GLY A 123 8.84 -15.79 -16.34
N GLY A 124 8.43 -14.65 -15.81
CA GLY A 124 7.50 -13.73 -16.47
C GLY A 124 6.02 -14.10 -16.28
N ALA A 125 5.69 -15.14 -15.53
CA ALA A 125 4.32 -15.48 -15.21
C ALA A 125 3.73 -14.50 -14.20
N ARG A 126 2.54 -13.97 -14.48
CA ARG A 126 1.86 -13.06 -13.57
C ARG A 126 1.09 -13.81 -12.50
N TYR A 127 1.01 -13.19 -11.33
CA TYR A 127 0.26 -13.76 -10.20
C TYR A 127 -0.27 -12.64 -9.30
N LEU A 128 -1.25 -12.98 -8.48
CA LEU A 128 -1.76 -12.11 -7.42
C LEU A 128 -1.24 -12.61 -6.07
N THR A 129 -0.79 -11.69 -5.23
CA THR A 129 -0.45 -12.02 -3.84
C THR A 129 -1.74 -12.35 -3.06
N LYS A 130 -1.61 -13.04 -1.93
CA LYS A 130 -2.77 -13.34 -1.07
C LYS A 130 -3.50 -12.09 -0.60
N VAL A 131 -2.77 -11.00 -0.31
CA VAL A 131 -3.37 -9.74 0.11
C VAL A 131 -4.17 -9.10 -1.01
N ALA A 132 -3.69 -9.16 -2.26
CA ALA A 132 -4.40 -8.68 -3.43
C ALA A 132 -5.63 -9.54 -3.74
N ASP A 133 -5.51 -10.86 -3.65
CA ASP A 133 -6.66 -11.77 -3.83
C ASP A 133 -7.78 -11.47 -2.83
N ARG A 134 -7.46 -11.30 -1.56
CA ARG A 134 -8.46 -10.96 -0.54
C ARG A 134 -9.14 -9.62 -0.83
N LEU A 135 -8.37 -8.62 -1.27
CA LEU A 135 -8.92 -7.33 -1.67
C LEU A 135 -9.96 -7.48 -2.78
N LEU A 136 -9.60 -8.22 -3.82
CA LEU A 136 -10.46 -8.42 -5.00
C LEU A 136 -11.67 -9.30 -4.71
N GLU A 137 -11.53 -10.32 -3.88
CA GLU A 137 -12.65 -11.18 -3.48
C GLU A 137 -13.77 -10.37 -2.81
N VAL A 138 -13.42 -9.53 -1.85
CA VAL A 138 -14.41 -8.71 -1.14
C VAL A 138 -14.99 -7.63 -2.07
N ALA A 139 -14.13 -6.98 -2.87
CA ALA A 139 -14.58 -5.97 -3.82
C ALA A 139 -15.53 -6.54 -4.87
N ALA A 140 -15.29 -7.76 -5.35
CA ALA A 140 -16.14 -8.42 -6.32
C ALA A 140 -17.55 -8.72 -5.79
N ASP A 141 -17.68 -8.96 -4.48
CA ASP A 141 -19.00 -9.11 -3.85
C ASP A 141 -19.81 -7.82 -3.87
N GLU A 142 -19.13 -6.67 -3.85
CA GLU A 142 -19.74 -5.35 -3.78
C GLU A 142 -19.87 -4.63 -5.13
N ASP A 143 -19.11 -5.04 -6.14
CA ASP A 143 -19.00 -4.34 -7.40
C ASP A 143 -18.95 -5.28 -8.60
N LYS A 144 -19.91 -5.13 -9.50
CA LYS A 144 -20.02 -5.98 -10.69
C LYS A 144 -18.90 -5.78 -11.68
N GLY A 145 -18.31 -4.60 -11.77
CA GLY A 145 -17.16 -4.34 -12.62
C GLY A 145 -15.95 -5.16 -12.19
N ILE A 146 -15.65 -5.17 -10.91
CA ILE A 146 -14.57 -6.00 -10.36
C ILE A 146 -14.91 -7.49 -10.50
N GLU A 147 -16.13 -7.90 -10.19
CA GLU A 147 -16.57 -9.28 -10.36
C GLU A 147 -16.32 -9.77 -11.78
N SER A 148 -16.68 -8.96 -12.78
CA SER A 148 -16.58 -9.36 -14.20
C SER A 148 -15.15 -9.58 -14.67
N VAL A 149 -14.17 -8.86 -14.12
CA VAL A 149 -12.76 -9.00 -14.54
C VAL A 149 -11.97 -9.95 -13.65
N TYR A 150 -12.41 -10.18 -12.43
CA TYR A 150 -11.71 -11.02 -11.46
C TYR A 150 -12.24 -12.45 -11.39
N ARG A 151 -13.57 -12.64 -11.45
CA ARG A 151 -14.21 -13.96 -11.30
C ARG A 151 -14.67 -14.61 -12.59
N ILE A 152 -14.74 -13.85 -13.68
CA ILE A 152 -15.23 -14.36 -14.96
C ILE A 152 -14.08 -14.45 -15.95
N GLU A 153 -13.81 -15.65 -16.41
CA GLU A 153 -12.82 -15.92 -17.45
C GLU A 153 -13.53 -16.45 -18.69
N LEU A 154 -13.25 -15.83 -19.83
CA LEU A 154 -13.76 -16.32 -21.12
C LEU A 154 -12.82 -17.39 -21.64
N ILE A 155 -13.30 -18.62 -21.69
CA ILE A 155 -12.54 -19.74 -22.22
C ILE A 155 -12.87 -19.89 -23.72
N PRO A 156 -11.87 -19.82 -24.62
CA PRO A 156 -12.09 -19.95 -26.07
C PRO A 156 -12.49 -21.37 -26.50
#